data_f0b1048c0cdac4b96dcad21ad2d2abba
#
_entry.id   f0b1048c0cdac4b96dcad21ad2d2abba
#
_cell.length_a   1.000
_cell.length_b   1.000
_cell.length_c   1.000
_cell.angle_alpha   90.00
_cell.angle_beta   90.00
_cell.angle_gamma   90.00
#
_symmetry.space_group_name_H-M   'P 1'
#
loop_
_entity.id
_entity.type
_entity.pdbx_description
1 polymer ?
#
loop_
_entity_poly.entity_id
_entity_poly.type
_entity_poly.pdbx_seq_one_letter_code
_entity_poly.pdbx_strand_id
1 'polypeptide(L)'
;MEKYFDRVIGEWDKLIDMRIEAKAMIAMMPNEAQQAVLYARYINCGRWEDIATEMGYSWRGIFKLHGLALKTFERVHRSAL
;
A
#
# COMPACT_ATOMS: atom_id res chain seq x y z
N MET A 1 -10.41 6.91 14.59
CA MET A 1 -9.97 6.22 13.37
C MET A 1 -8.97 7.00 12.54
N GLU A 2 -9.19 8.29 12.39
CA GLU A 2 -8.27 9.13 11.62
C GLU A 2 -6.86 9.18 12.23
N LYS A 3 -6.75 9.27 13.55
CA LYS A 3 -5.46 9.32 14.22
C LYS A 3 -4.64 8.05 14.06
N TYR A 4 -5.30 6.89 14.07
CA TYR A 4 -4.63 5.61 13.83
C TYR A 4 -4.14 5.52 12.39
N PHE A 5 -4.97 5.94 11.46
CA PHE A 5 -4.65 5.96 10.04
C PHE A 5 -3.48 6.89 9.74
N ASP A 6 -3.50 8.10 10.31
CA ASP A 6 -2.44 9.07 10.11
C ASP A 6 -1.11 8.57 10.66
N ARG A 7 -1.16 7.83 11.76
CA ARG A 7 0.03 7.28 12.38
C ARG A 7 0.67 6.20 11.52
N VAL A 8 -0.14 5.29 10.99
CA VAL A 8 0.34 4.24 10.10
C VAL A 8 0.86 4.85 8.80
N ILE A 9 0.14 5.80 8.22
CA ILE A 9 0.55 6.50 7.02
C ILE A 9 1.84 7.29 7.26
N GLY A 10 1.98 7.94 8.41
CA GLY A 10 3.18 8.69 8.76
C GLY A 10 4.43 7.82 8.84
N GLU A 11 4.32 6.62 9.40
CA GLU A 11 5.43 5.67 9.44
C GLU A 11 5.78 5.15 8.05
N TRP A 12 4.77 4.94 7.22
CA TRP A 12 4.95 4.45 5.86
C TRP A 12 5.49 5.54 4.93
N ASP A 13 5.17 6.82 5.16
CA ASP A 13 5.71 7.93 4.39
C ASP A 13 7.24 7.96 4.45
N LYS A 14 7.81 7.60 5.58
CA LYS A 14 9.26 7.54 5.70
C LYS A 14 9.88 6.47 4.83
N LEU A 15 9.17 5.35 4.62
CA LEU A 15 9.62 4.28 3.74
C LEU A 15 9.40 4.64 2.27
N ILE A 16 8.34 5.37 1.99
CA ILE A 16 7.94 5.71 0.63
C ILE A 16 8.65 6.96 0.11
N ASP A 17 9.22 7.78 0.97
CA ASP A 17 10.11 8.87 0.56
C ASP A 17 11.31 8.36 -0.24
N MET A 18 11.65 7.10 -0.08
CA MET A 18 12.60 6.42 -0.95
C MET A 18 11.86 5.77 -2.12
N ARG A 19 11.27 6.59 -2.98
CA ARG A 19 10.35 6.14 -4.04
C ARG A 19 10.88 5.00 -4.92
N ILE A 20 12.15 5.04 -5.25
CA ILE A 20 12.76 4.01 -6.11
C ILE A 20 12.77 2.66 -5.41
N GLU A 21 13.18 2.64 -4.14
CA GLU A 21 13.23 1.42 -3.36
C GLU A 21 11.82 0.88 -3.08
N ALA A 22 10.87 1.78 -2.80
CA ALA A 22 9.49 1.39 -2.56
C ALA A 22 8.88 0.73 -3.79
N LYS A 23 9.10 1.29 -4.98
CA LYS A 23 8.63 0.70 -6.23
C LYS A 23 9.21 -0.70 -6.44
N ALA A 24 10.50 -0.85 -6.22
CA ALA A 24 11.17 -2.13 -6.38
C ALA A 24 10.62 -3.17 -5.40
N MET A 25 10.40 -2.79 -4.16
CA MET A 25 9.83 -3.68 -3.14
C MET A 25 8.39 -4.08 -3.46
N ILE A 26 7.59 -3.13 -3.93
CA ILE A 26 6.22 -3.43 -4.34
C ILE A 26 6.23 -4.42 -5.51
N ALA A 27 7.14 -4.24 -6.45
CA ALA A 27 7.27 -5.13 -7.60
C ALA A 27 7.68 -6.55 -7.21
N MET A 28 8.32 -6.72 -6.05
CA MET A 28 8.70 -8.04 -5.54
C MET A 28 7.57 -8.76 -4.82
N MET A 29 6.45 -8.10 -4.56
CA MET A 29 5.34 -8.72 -3.87
C MET A 29 4.67 -9.76 -4.77
N PRO A 30 4.27 -10.92 -4.19
CA PRO A 30 3.72 -12.01 -5.01
C PRO A 30 2.28 -11.81 -5.48
N ASN A 31 1.55 -10.90 -4.87
CA ASN A 31 0.13 -10.70 -5.17
C ASN A 31 -0.08 -9.41 -5.96
N GLU A 32 -0.61 -9.53 -7.18
CA GLU A 32 -0.81 -8.39 -8.07
C GLU A 32 -1.80 -7.37 -7.52
N ALA A 33 -2.87 -7.82 -6.87
CA ALA A 33 -3.86 -6.91 -6.28
C ALA A 33 -3.25 -6.10 -5.15
N GLN A 34 -2.41 -6.72 -4.35
CA GLN A 34 -1.69 -6.02 -3.27
C GLN A 34 -0.69 -5.01 -3.82
N GLN A 35 0.03 -5.38 -4.88
CA GLN A 35 0.91 -4.45 -5.57
C GLN A 35 0.14 -3.24 -6.08
N ALA A 36 -0.99 -3.50 -6.73
CA ALA A 36 -1.80 -2.45 -7.36
C ALA A 36 -2.34 -1.46 -6.33
N VAL A 37 -2.83 -1.93 -5.20
CA VAL A 37 -3.38 -1.03 -4.18
C VAL A 37 -2.31 -0.16 -3.56
N LEU A 38 -1.13 -0.71 -3.27
CA LEU A 38 -0.03 0.07 -2.72
C LEU A 38 0.51 1.08 -3.74
N TYR A 39 0.65 0.65 -4.97
CA TYR A 39 1.10 1.53 -6.05
C TYR A 39 0.14 2.70 -6.25
N ALA A 40 -1.15 2.39 -6.35
CA ALA A 40 -2.17 3.40 -6.57
C ALA A 40 -2.24 4.42 -5.42
N ARG A 41 -2.13 3.94 -4.19
CA ARG A 41 -2.25 4.82 -3.01
C ARG A 41 -1.00 5.62 -2.74
N TYR A 42 0.18 4.99 -2.79
CA TYR A 42 1.39 5.62 -2.32
C TYR A 42 2.26 6.22 -3.42
N ILE A 43 2.28 5.61 -4.58
CA ILE A 43 3.07 6.10 -5.71
C ILE A 43 2.26 7.12 -6.52
N ASN A 44 1.03 6.78 -6.87
CA ASN A 44 0.15 7.65 -7.65
C ASN A 44 -0.66 8.61 -6.81
N CYS A 45 -0.60 8.50 -5.49
CA CYS A 45 -1.33 9.35 -4.53
C CYS A 45 -2.84 9.36 -4.78
N GLY A 46 -3.39 8.23 -5.19
CA GLY A 46 -4.81 8.09 -5.50
C GLY A 46 -5.69 8.20 -4.25
N ARG A 47 -6.93 8.60 -4.48
CA ARG A 47 -7.93 8.65 -3.42
C ARG A 47 -8.56 7.27 -3.26
N TRP A 48 -8.90 6.91 -2.02
CA TRP A 48 -9.47 5.59 -1.75
C TRP A 48 -10.72 5.29 -2.57
N GLU A 49 -11.56 6.30 -2.78
CA GLU A 49 -12.78 6.14 -3.59
C GLU A 49 -12.45 5.73 -5.02
N ASP A 50 -11.47 6.39 -5.60
CA ASP A 50 -11.03 6.13 -6.96
C ASP A 50 -10.36 4.76 -7.07
N ILE A 51 -9.52 4.43 -6.10
CA ILE A 51 -8.81 3.15 -6.07
C ILE A 51 -9.80 1.99 -5.99
N ALA A 52 -10.78 2.08 -5.09
CA ALA A 52 -11.79 1.05 -4.94
C ALA A 52 -12.59 0.87 -6.22
N THR A 53 -12.99 1.98 -6.84
CA THR A 53 -13.75 1.95 -8.08
C THR A 53 -12.96 1.34 -9.23
N GLU A 54 -11.72 1.76 -9.41
CA GLU A 54 -10.86 1.26 -10.48
C GLU A 54 -10.55 -0.21 -10.33
N MET A 55 -10.35 -0.67 -9.11
CA MET A 55 -10.03 -2.07 -8.83
C MET A 55 -11.27 -2.95 -8.71
N GLY A 56 -12.47 -2.38 -8.72
CA GLY A 56 -13.70 -3.13 -8.58
C GLY A 56 -13.94 -3.67 -7.18
N TYR A 57 -13.41 -3.02 -6.17
CA TYR A 57 -13.56 -3.42 -4.78
C TYR A 57 -14.62 -2.56 -4.07
N SER A 58 -15.30 -3.17 -3.09
CA SER A 58 -16.13 -2.40 -2.17
C SER A 58 -15.26 -1.58 -1.23
N TRP A 59 -15.88 -0.60 -0.56
CA TRP A 59 -15.18 0.23 0.41
C TRP A 59 -14.50 -0.60 1.50
N ARG A 60 -15.23 -1.59 2.03
CA ARG A 60 -14.67 -2.49 3.04
C ARG A 60 -13.59 -3.39 2.46
N GLY A 61 -13.80 -3.87 1.24
CA GLY A 61 -12.86 -4.77 0.58
C GLY A 61 -11.53 -4.12 0.27
N ILE A 62 -11.54 -2.85 -0.15
CA ILE A 62 -10.29 -2.15 -0.46
C ILE A 62 -9.44 -1.92 0.79
N PHE A 63 -10.05 -1.62 1.93
CA PHE A 63 -9.30 -1.48 3.17
C PHE A 63 -8.74 -2.80 3.68
N LYS A 64 -9.47 -3.89 3.50
CA LYS A 64 -8.99 -5.22 3.84
C LYS A 64 -7.78 -5.60 2.98
N LEU A 65 -7.87 -5.34 1.69
CA LEU A 65 -6.77 -5.57 0.76
C LEU A 65 -5.56 -4.73 1.12
N HIS A 66 -5.78 -3.47 1.47
CA HIS A 66 -4.71 -2.58 1.90
C HIS A 66 -3.98 -3.12 3.14
N GLY A 67 -4.72 -3.59 4.13
CA GLY A 67 -4.13 -4.18 5.33
C GLY A 67 -3.27 -5.39 5.02
N LEU A 68 -3.75 -6.28 4.15
CA LEU A 68 -2.99 -7.44 3.72
C LEU A 68 -1.75 -7.04 2.92
N ALA A 69 -1.90 -6.03 2.06
CA ALA A 69 -0.79 -5.53 1.26
C ALA A 69 0.32 -4.96 2.13
N LEU A 70 -0.04 -4.22 3.17
CA LEU A 70 0.95 -3.67 4.12
C LEU A 70 1.72 -4.77 4.84
N LYS A 71 1.04 -5.83 5.24
CA LYS A 71 1.70 -6.97 5.88
C LYS A 71 2.69 -7.65 4.95
N THR A 72 2.31 -7.84 3.71
CA THR A 72 3.17 -8.44 2.70
C THR A 72 4.36 -7.55 2.41
N PHE A 73 4.14 -6.25 2.27
CA PHE A 73 5.21 -5.27 2.05
C PHE A 73 6.21 -5.27 3.19
N GLU A 74 5.72 -5.30 4.42
CA GLU A 74 6.59 -5.35 5.59
C GLU A 74 7.48 -6.59 5.57
N ARG A 75 6.92 -7.73 5.18
CA ARG A 75 7.69 -8.97 5.08
C ARG A 75 8.77 -8.87 4.02
N VAL A 76 8.45 -8.32 2.86
CA VAL A 76 9.41 -8.12 1.76
C VAL A 76 10.49 -7.16 2.20
N HIS A 77 10.13 -6.09 2.87
CA HIS A 77 11.08 -5.10 3.37
C HIS A 77 12.07 -5.71 4.37
N ARG A 78 11.59 -6.54 5.29
CA ARG A 78 12.45 -7.24 6.24
C ARG A 78 13.41 -8.19 5.55
N SER A 79 12.94 -8.89 4.52
CA SER A 79 13.77 -9.81 3.77
C SER A 79 14.85 -9.09 2.98
N ALA A 80 14.61 -7.85 2.59
CA ALA A 80 15.55 -7.03 1.84
C ALA A 80 16.64 -6.41 2.74
N LEU A 81 16.37 -6.32 4.04
CA LEU A 81 17.35 -5.82 5.01
C LEU A 81 18.30 -6.93 5.42
#